data_979961d3708f5889b5c3dab0c4b4b034
#
_entry.id   979961d3708f5889b5c3dab0c4b4b034
#
_cell.length_a   1.000
_cell.length_b   1.000
_cell.length_c   1.000
_cell.angle_alpha   90.00
_cell.angle_beta   90.00
_cell.angle_gamma   90.00
#
_symmetry.space_group_name_H-M   'P 1'
#
loop_
_entity.id
_entity.type
_entity.pdbx_description
1 polymer ?
#
loop_
_entity_poly.entity_id
_entity_poly.type
_entity_poly.pdbx_seq_one_letter_code
_entity_poly.pdbx_strand_id
1 'polypeptide(L)'
;MEEQILHYYLKVSRIIIISIFLILILFYVINREIKLEKNIITIDRGDTIQKVINKNITSLNNIEISFIKIFYYLNSILNNKFIHYGEFYINNKISLIDLINIITQPSNIVNKITIIEGWSQKKLDVELSKNFLEYQEIPYESIIADTYYFEKNNDFDSFLQNIHVIKKNYFKEYQNHRLLQKFTENEIMTIGSLLEKEGLGIKDKRKISSVILNRLNNKMKLQIDATVIYALTNGNYNLNRKLLLSDLKIDHPFNTYKYYGLPPRPISYVGKKTLDIIFQTYETDFLFYFFNNSLNRHIFSITFEEHKRKLNEYRNQK
;
A
#
# COMPACT_ATOMS: atom_id res chain seq x y z
N MET A 1 -56.53 47.05 -20.70
CA MET A 1 -55.55 46.79 -19.59
C MET A 1 -55.86 45.46 -18.90
N GLU A 2 -57.12 45.20 -18.53
CA GLU A 2 -57.48 43.93 -17.85
C GLU A 2 -57.28 42.67 -18.69
N GLU A 3 -57.61 42.67 -19.98
CA GLU A 3 -57.37 41.51 -20.90
C GLU A 3 -55.87 41.18 -21.05
N GLN A 4 -54.99 42.19 -21.07
CA GLN A 4 -53.55 41.98 -21.14
C GLN A 4 -53.02 41.38 -19.85
N ILE A 5 -53.54 41.77 -18.71
CA ILE A 5 -53.19 41.24 -17.40
C ILE A 5 -53.65 39.79 -17.28
N LEU A 6 -54.88 39.49 -17.66
CA LEU A 6 -55.45 38.13 -17.68
C LEU A 6 -54.62 37.22 -18.58
N HIS A 7 -54.25 37.67 -19.78
CA HIS A 7 -53.44 36.87 -20.71
C HIS A 7 -52.04 36.60 -20.12
N TYR A 8 -51.42 37.56 -19.42
CA TYR A 8 -50.16 37.35 -18.73
C TYR A 8 -50.27 36.31 -17.63
N TYR A 9 -51.26 36.34 -16.76
CA TYR A 9 -51.50 35.37 -15.72
C TYR A 9 -51.74 33.94 -16.27
N LEU A 10 -52.52 33.82 -17.35
CA LEU A 10 -52.72 32.55 -18.02
C LEU A 10 -51.43 31.99 -18.63
N LYS A 11 -50.55 32.83 -19.17
CA LYS A 11 -49.23 32.40 -19.69
C LYS A 11 -48.34 31.95 -18.56
N VAL A 12 -48.26 32.67 -17.47
CA VAL A 12 -47.45 32.31 -16.29
C VAL A 12 -47.95 30.99 -15.67
N SER A 13 -49.28 30.84 -15.47
CA SER A 13 -49.85 29.61 -14.92
C SER A 13 -49.54 28.38 -15.78
N ARG A 14 -49.63 28.52 -17.14
CA ARG A 14 -49.23 27.42 -18.04
C ARG A 14 -47.75 27.04 -17.91
N ILE A 15 -46.85 27.99 -17.79
CA ILE A 15 -45.44 27.74 -17.54
C ILE A 15 -45.21 27.01 -16.23
N ILE A 16 -45.88 27.45 -15.16
CA ILE A 16 -45.79 26.78 -13.86
C ILE A 16 -46.31 25.33 -13.91
N ILE A 17 -47.45 25.11 -14.55
CA ILE A 17 -48.02 23.75 -14.72
C ILE A 17 -47.07 22.84 -15.51
N ILE A 18 -46.51 23.34 -16.62
CA ILE A 18 -45.53 22.59 -17.43
C ILE A 18 -44.29 22.27 -16.59
N SER A 19 -43.80 23.23 -15.81
CA SER A 19 -42.60 23.04 -14.95
C SER A 19 -42.85 21.99 -13.88
N ILE A 20 -44.04 22.03 -13.22
CA ILE A 20 -44.43 21.00 -12.23
C ILE A 20 -44.49 19.62 -12.90
N PHE A 21 -45.11 19.53 -14.07
CA PHE A 21 -45.23 18.27 -14.80
C PHE A 21 -43.85 17.69 -15.19
N LEU A 22 -42.90 18.53 -15.63
CA LEU A 22 -41.52 18.12 -15.94
C LEU A 22 -40.80 17.63 -14.68
N ILE A 23 -40.99 18.28 -13.54
CA ILE A 23 -40.42 17.86 -12.25
C ILE A 23 -40.96 16.50 -11.83
N LEU A 24 -42.27 16.26 -11.98
CA LEU A 24 -42.90 14.97 -11.68
C LEU A 24 -42.37 13.85 -12.59
N ILE A 25 -42.20 14.12 -13.88
CA ILE A 25 -41.57 13.16 -14.81
C ILE A 25 -40.13 12.85 -14.39
N LEU A 26 -39.34 13.87 -14.08
CA LEU A 26 -37.96 13.68 -13.63
C LEU A 26 -37.94 12.80 -12.36
N PHE A 27 -38.78 13.12 -11.37
CA PHE A 27 -38.89 12.35 -10.14
C PHE A 27 -39.27 10.89 -10.39
N TYR A 28 -40.22 10.65 -11.29
CA TYR A 28 -40.61 9.29 -11.70
C TYR A 28 -39.44 8.54 -12.36
N VAL A 29 -38.73 9.17 -13.30
CA VAL A 29 -37.63 8.54 -14.06
C VAL A 29 -36.48 8.17 -13.11
N ILE A 30 -36.08 9.07 -12.21
CA ILE A 30 -34.91 8.83 -11.33
C ILE A 30 -35.16 7.80 -10.23
N ASN A 31 -36.44 7.64 -9.79
CA ASN A 31 -36.82 6.65 -8.77
C ASN A 31 -37.26 5.32 -9.37
N ARG A 32 -37.41 5.21 -10.69
CA ARG A 32 -37.78 3.97 -11.35
C ARG A 32 -36.68 2.91 -11.19
N GLU A 33 -37.07 1.69 -10.82
CA GLU A 33 -36.18 0.55 -10.82
C GLU A 33 -35.79 0.17 -12.27
N ILE A 34 -34.50 -0.03 -12.47
CA ILE A 34 -33.91 -0.52 -13.71
C ILE A 34 -33.30 -1.89 -13.47
N LYS A 35 -33.22 -2.69 -14.51
CA LYS A 35 -32.51 -3.96 -14.50
C LYS A 35 -31.17 -3.78 -15.22
N LEU A 36 -30.08 -4.12 -14.53
CA LEU A 36 -28.73 -4.15 -15.09
C LEU A 36 -28.47 -5.49 -15.78
N GLU A 37 -27.69 -5.49 -16.84
CA GLU A 37 -27.26 -6.71 -17.52
C GLU A 37 -26.26 -7.52 -16.68
N LYS A 38 -25.44 -6.84 -15.90
CA LYS A 38 -24.40 -7.43 -15.03
C LYS A 38 -24.41 -6.75 -13.67
N ASN A 39 -24.00 -7.51 -12.65
CA ASN A 39 -23.84 -6.97 -11.29
C ASN A 39 -22.57 -6.12 -11.12
N ILE A 40 -21.66 -6.13 -12.09
CA ILE A 40 -20.43 -5.33 -12.08
C ILE A 40 -20.47 -4.37 -13.25
N ILE A 41 -20.41 -3.08 -12.94
CA ILE A 41 -20.29 -1.99 -13.91
C ILE A 41 -18.84 -1.51 -13.89
N THR A 42 -18.22 -1.46 -15.07
CA THR A 42 -16.89 -0.89 -15.27
C THR A 42 -17.01 0.49 -15.88
N ILE A 43 -16.43 1.50 -15.24
CA ILE A 43 -16.37 2.88 -15.68
C ILE A 43 -14.90 3.21 -15.97
N ASP A 44 -14.60 3.53 -17.21
CA ASP A 44 -13.25 3.87 -17.66
C ASP A 44 -12.96 5.38 -17.43
N ARG A 45 -11.69 5.75 -17.35
CA ARG A 45 -11.29 7.17 -17.24
C ARG A 45 -11.83 7.98 -18.42
N GLY A 46 -12.54 9.06 -18.13
CA GLY A 46 -13.15 9.93 -19.14
C GLY A 46 -14.52 9.48 -19.65
N ASP A 47 -15.09 8.41 -19.10
CA ASP A 47 -16.48 8.03 -19.43
C ASP A 47 -17.46 9.10 -18.97
N THR A 48 -18.39 9.43 -19.85
CA THR A 48 -19.52 10.32 -19.53
C THR A 48 -20.68 9.51 -18.97
N ILE A 49 -21.59 10.16 -18.21
CA ILE A 49 -22.80 9.50 -17.68
C ILE A 49 -23.61 8.83 -18.80
N GLN A 50 -23.71 9.44 -19.99
CA GLN A 50 -24.38 8.86 -21.13
C GLN A 50 -23.71 7.55 -21.59
N LYS A 51 -22.38 7.50 -21.65
CA LYS A 51 -21.65 6.29 -22.05
C LYS A 51 -21.82 5.19 -21.02
N VAL A 52 -21.76 5.52 -19.71
CA VAL A 52 -22.01 4.56 -18.63
C VAL A 52 -23.41 3.96 -18.73
N ILE A 53 -24.45 4.78 -18.95
CA ILE A 53 -25.82 4.32 -19.09
C ILE A 53 -25.97 3.41 -20.32
N ASN A 54 -25.52 3.86 -21.47
CA ASN A 54 -25.68 3.11 -22.74
C ASN A 54 -24.95 1.76 -22.72
N LYS A 55 -23.83 1.67 -21.98
CA LYS A 55 -23.02 0.44 -21.85
C LYS A 55 -23.68 -0.61 -20.96
N ASN A 56 -24.48 -0.19 -19.97
CA ASN A 56 -24.91 -1.06 -18.88
C ASN A 56 -26.45 -1.21 -18.77
N ILE A 57 -27.22 -0.37 -19.47
CA ILE A 57 -28.67 -0.32 -19.33
C ILE A 57 -29.31 -0.23 -20.72
N THR A 58 -30.02 -1.27 -21.12
CA THR A 58 -30.68 -1.33 -22.44
C THR A 58 -32.16 -0.93 -22.42
N SER A 59 -32.74 -0.80 -21.21
CA SER A 59 -34.18 -0.56 -21.03
C SER A 59 -34.60 0.91 -21.05
N LEU A 60 -33.70 1.85 -21.30
CA LEU A 60 -33.96 3.29 -21.30
C LEU A 60 -34.06 3.85 -22.70
N ASN A 61 -35.05 4.74 -22.92
CA ASN A 61 -35.18 5.49 -24.17
C ASN A 61 -34.40 6.82 -24.12
N ASN A 62 -34.24 7.48 -25.27
CA ASN A 62 -33.45 8.70 -25.42
C ASN A 62 -33.97 9.87 -24.55
N ILE A 63 -35.28 9.93 -24.29
CA ILE A 63 -35.88 10.98 -23.45
C ILE A 63 -35.48 10.76 -21.97
N GLU A 64 -35.59 9.52 -21.49
CA GLU A 64 -35.20 9.14 -20.14
C GLU A 64 -33.70 9.41 -19.91
N ILE A 65 -32.86 9.04 -20.88
CA ILE A 65 -31.41 9.34 -20.83
C ILE A 65 -31.14 10.84 -20.71
N SER A 66 -31.92 11.68 -21.43
CA SER A 66 -31.80 13.13 -21.34
C SER A 66 -32.17 13.67 -19.96
N PHE A 67 -33.23 13.16 -19.34
CA PHE A 67 -33.59 13.51 -17.96
C PHE A 67 -32.54 13.09 -16.95
N ILE A 68 -31.96 11.89 -17.10
CA ILE A 68 -30.87 11.42 -16.22
C ILE A 68 -29.64 12.31 -16.34
N LYS A 69 -29.28 12.72 -17.55
CA LYS A 69 -28.17 13.67 -17.78
C LYS A 69 -28.41 14.99 -17.06
N ILE A 70 -29.60 15.57 -17.20
CA ILE A 70 -29.96 16.81 -16.54
C ILE A 70 -29.85 16.65 -15.02
N PHE A 71 -30.43 15.58 -14.49
CA PHE A 71 -30.36 15.27 -13.06
C PHE A 71 -28.92 15.13 -12.57
N TYR A 72 -28.09 14.34 -13.27
CA TYR A 72 -26.68 14.16 -12.93
C TYR A 72 -25.91 15.49 -12.92
N TYR A 73 -26.06 16.33 -13.95
CA TYR A 73 -25.38 17.62 -14.01
C TYR A 73 -25.84 18.58 -12.93
N LEU A 74 -27.12 18.63 -12.61
CA LEU A 74 -27.62 19.42 -11.49
C LEU A 74 -27.06 18.92 -10.16
N ASN A 75 -27.05 17.61 -9.94
CA ASN A 75 -26.50 17.00 -8.73
C ASN A 75 -24.99 17.23 -8.62
N SER A 76 -24.24 17.19 -9.73
CA SER A 76 -22.80 17.44 -9.73
C SER A 76 -22.47 18.88 -9.37
N ILE A 77 -23.24 19.86 -9.86
CA ILE A 77 -23.06 21.28 -9.54
C ILE A 77 -23.44 21.57 -8.09
N LEU A 78 -24.60 21.06 -7.62
CA LEU A 78 -25.11 21.36 -6.28
C LEU A 78 -24.33 20.69 -5.16
N ASN A 79 -23.88 19.44 -5.38
CA ASN A 79 -23.28 18.59 -4.35
C ASN A 79 -21.78 18.30 -4.60
N ASN A 80 -21.19 18.88 -5.63
CA ASN A 80 -19.78 18.67 -6.04
C ASN A 80 -19.44 17.17 -6.20
N LYS A 81 -20.38 16.37 -6.75
CA LYS A 81 -20.24 14.91 -6.94
C LYS A 81 -20.06 14.60 -8.41
N PHE A 82 -18.94 13.92 -8.74
CA PHE A 82 -18.58 13.51 -10.09
C PHE A 82 -18.49 12.00 -10.18
N ILE A 83 -18.66 11.44 -11.39
CA ILE A 83 -18.49 10.02 -11.65
C ILE A 83 -17.03 9.64 -11.35
N HIS A 84 -16.85 8.58 -10.56
CA HIS A 84 -15.56 7.95 -10.34
C HIS A 84 -15.34 6.82 -11.36
N TYR A 85 -14.11 6.67 -11.84
CA TYR A 85 -13.71 5.50 -12.63
C TYR A 85 -13.45 4.31 -11.68
N GLY A 86 -13.59 3.08 -12.21
CA GLY A 86 -13.38 1.85 -11.44
C GLY A 86 -14.46 0.81 -11.69
N GLU A 87 -14.44 -0.23 -10.88
CA GLU A 87 -15.46 -1.29 -10.91
C GLU A 87 -16.41 -1.15 -9.73
N PHE A 88 -17.72 -1.26 -10.00
CA PHE A 88 -18.78 -1.11 -9.01
C PHE A 88 -19.64 -2.36 -8.98
N TYR A 89 -19.75 -2.99 -7.81
CA TYR A 89 -20.74 -4.03 -7.58
C TYR A 89 -22.09 -3.40 -7.27
N ILE A 90 -23.09 -3.73 -8.05
CA ILE A 90 -24.45 -3.16 -7.98
C ILE A 90 -25.45 -4.29 -8.11
N ASN A 91 -26.50 -4.27 -7.30
CA ASN A 91 -27.58 -5.24 -7.40
C ASN A 91 -28.28 -5.13 -8.75
N ASN A 92 -28.73 -6.26 -9.32
CA ASN A 92 -29.40 -6.32 -10.63
C ASN A 92 -30.62 -5.41 -10.76
N LYS A 93 -31.30 -5.09 -9.66
CA LYS A 93 -32.41 -4.15 -9.59
C LYS A 93 -31.99 -2.99 -8.71
N ILE A 94 -32.00 -1.81 -9.28
CA ILE A 94 -31.61 -0.58 -8.59
C ILE A 94 -32.36 0.61 -9.17
N SER A 95 -32.63 1.64 -8.37
CA SER A 95 -33.15 2.91 -8.89
C SER A 95 -32.01 3.68 -9.58
N LEU A 96 -32.38 4.54 -10.55
CA LEU A 96 -31.40 5.38 -11.24
C LEU A 96 -30.71 6.37 -10.30
N ILE A 97 -31.41 6.87 -9.26
CA ILE A 97 -30.84 7.75 -8.25
C ILE A 97 -29.77 7.01 -7.41
N ASP A 98 -30.04 5.77 -7.01
CA ASP A 98 -29.07 4.96 -6.26
C ASP A 98 -27.87 4.59 -7.10
N LEU A 99 -28.08 4.25 -8.38
CA LEU A 99 -27.00 4.02 -9.33
C LEU A 99 -26.07 5.24 -9.41
N ILE A 100 -26.63 6.45 -9.61
CA ILE A 100 -25.85 7.69 -9.66
C ILE A 100 -25.11 7.92 -8.33
N ASN A 101 -25.77 7.68 -7.20
CA ASN A 101 -25.15 7.82 -5.88
C ASN A 101 -23.97 6.86 -5.70
N ILE A 102 -24.06 5.62 -6.17
CA ILE A 102 -22.98 4.63 -6.08
C ILE A 102 -21.80 5.04 -6.96
N ILE A 103 -22.03 5.35 -8.24
CA ILE A 103 -20.96 5.66 -9.20
C ILE A 103 -20.31 7.04 -8.97
N THR A 104 -20.90 7.89 -8.14
CA THR A 104 -20.30 9.15 -7.66
C THR A 104 -19.57 9.01 -6.31
N GLN A 105 -19.37 7.79 -5.83
CA GLN A 105 -18.48 7.44 -4.74
C GLN A 105 -17.24 6.70 -5.30
N PRO A 106 -16.16 6.56 -4.53
CA PRO A 106 -15.04 5.69 -4.91
C PRO A 106 -15.51 4.26 -5.21
N SER A 107 -14.82 3.57 -6.13
CA SER A 107 -15.10 2.18 -6.48
C SER A 107 -15.24 1.29 -5.25
N ASN A 108 -16.26 0.44 -5.22
CA ASN A 108 -16.49 -0.52 -4.15
C ASN A 108 -15.84 -1.90 -4.43
N ILE A 109 -15.20 -2.06 -5.58
CA ILE A 109 -14.39 -3.23 -5.95
C ILE A 109 -12.94 -2.80 -6.00
N VAL A 110 -12.16 -3.25 -5.01
CA VAL A 110 -10.73 -2.97 -4.92
C VAL A 110 -9.92 -4.26 -4.97
N ASN A 111 -8.82 -4.22 -5.68
CA ASN A 111 -7.78 -5.23 -5.62
C ASN A 111 -6.83 -4.91 -4.46
N LYS A 112 -6.09 -5.91 -4.00
CA LYS A 112 -5.06 -5.72 -2.99
C LYS A 112 -3.80 -6.49 -3.33
N ILE A 113 -2.66 -5.89 -3.01
CA ILE A 113 -1.36 -6.55 -2.98
C ILE A 113 -0.84 -6.47 -1.55
N THR A 114 -0.54 -7.62 -0.96
CA THR A 114 0.09 -7.70 0.36
C THR A 114 1.57 -8.00 0.17
N ILE A 115 2.40 -7.07 0.60
CA ILE A 115 3.87 -7.21 0.63
C ILE A 115 4.23 -7.64 2.04
N ILE A 116 4.74 -8.86 2.17
CA ILE A 116 5.10 -9.41 3.48
C ILE A 116 6.50 -8.97 3.86
N GLU A 117 6.69 -8.63 5.13
CA GLU A 117 7.99 -8.26 5.69
C GLU A 117 9.04 -9.34 5.44
N GLY A 118 10.25 -8.93 5.09
CA GLY A 118 11.34 -9.83 4.76
C GLY A 118 11.27 -10.48 3.37
N TRP A 119 10.26 -10.16 2.54
CA TRP A 119 10.22 -10.62 1.16
C TRP A 119 11.40 -10.10 0.34
N SER A 120 11.81 -10.94 -0.63
CA SER A 120 12.72 -10.52 -1.70
C SER A 120 11.94 -9.83 -2.82
N GLN A 121 12.66 -9.09 -3.66
CA GLN A 121 12.13 -8.43 -4.86
C GLN A 121 11.42 -9.42 -5.77
N LYS A 122 12.03 -10.59 -6.02
CA LYS A 122 11.42 -11.66 -6.83
C LYS A 122 10.04 -12.11 -6.34
N LYS A 123 9.81 -12.14 -5.02
CA LYS A 123 8.48 -12.48 -4.47
C LYS A 123 7.46 -11.41 -4.77
N LEU A 124 7.84 -10.14 -4.68
CA LEU A 124 6.96 -9.03 -5.05
C LEU A 124 6.66 -9.03 -6.54
N ASP A 125 7.66 -9.30 -7.41
CA ASP A 125 7.47 -9.37 -8.86
C ASP A 125 6.41 -10.40 -9.24
N VAL A 126 6.40 -11.56 -8.56
CA VAL A 126 5.35 -12.59 -8.76
C VAL A 126 3.96 -12.07 -8.39
N GLU A 127 3.83 -11.24 -7.35
CA GLU A 127 2.53 -10.66 -7.00
C GLU A 127 2.13 -9.52 -7.95
N LEU A 128 3.09 -8.70 -8.39
CA LEU A 128 2.83 -7.63 -9.36
C LEU A 128 2.36 -8.19 -10.71
N SER A 129 2.99 -9.26 -11.21
CA SER A 129 2.63 -9.89 -12.47
C SER A 129 1.21 -10.47 -12.52
N LYS A 130 0.61 -10.77 -11.38
CA LYS A 130 -0.79 -11.22 -11.29
C LYS A 130 -1.80 -10.07 -11.47
N ASN A 131 -1.38 -8.84 -11.21
CA ASN A 131 -2.25 -7.68 -11.12
C ASN A 131 -2.00 -6.66 -12.24
N PHE A 132 -0.79 -6.61 -12.80
CA PHE A 132 -0.38 -5.65 -13.83
C PHE A 132 0.23 -6.38 -15.01
N LEU A 133 -0.17 -5.98 -16.23
CA LEU A 133 0.41 -6.51 -17.47
C LEU A 133 1.83 -5.96 -17.69
N GLU A 134 2.01 -4.69 -17.34
CA GLU A 134 3.29 -3.99 -17.39
C GLU A 134 3.60 -3.43 -16.01
N TYR A 135 4.80 -3.69 -15.51
CA TYR A 135 5.28 -3.18 -14.22
C TYR A 135 6.81 -3.11 -14.22
N GLN A 136 7.34 -2.33 -13.29
CA GLN A 136 8.78 -2.23 -13.05
C GLN A 136 9.12 -2.79 -11.68
N GLU A 137 10.37 -3.20 -11.50
CA GLU A 137 10.89 -3.59 -10.19
C GLU A 137 10.76 -2.44 -9.19
N ILE A 138 10.24 -2.73 -8.01
CA ILE A 138 10.13 -1.76 -6.91
C ILE A 138 11.32 -1.96 -5.96
N PRO A 139 12.27 -1.02 -5.86
CA PRO A 139 13.39 -1.13 -4.94
C PRO A 139 12.94 -1.28 -3.48
N TYR A 140 13.67 -2.05 -2.67
CA TYR A 140 13.33 -2.30 -1.26
C TYR A 140 13.17 -1.01 -0.45
N GLU A 141 14.00 -0.01 -0.72
CA GLU A 141 13.99 1.29 -0.07
C GLU A 141 12.82 2.18 -0.46
N SER A 142 12.10 1.86 -1.54
CA SER A 142 11.06 2.74 -2.08
C SER A 142 9.73 2.66 -1.33
N ILE A 143 9.47 1.54 -0.66
CA ILE A 143 8.16 1.25 -0.05
C ILE A 143 8.30 0.58 1.30
N ILE A 144 7.22 0.62 2.09
CA ILE A 144 7.07 -0.14 3.34
C ILE A 144 6.27 -1.41 3.04
N ALA A 145 6.63 -2.55 3.60
CA ALA A 145 5.83 -3.78 3.48
C ALA A 145 4.50 -3.61 4.22
N ASP A 146 3.40 -3.69 3.47
CA ASP A 146 2.04 -3.53 3.97
C ASP A 146 1.03 -4.12 2.96
N THR A 147 -0.26 -4.04 3.26
CA THR A 147 -1.33 -4.34 2.31
C THR A 147 -1.78 -3.07 1.62
N TYR A 148 -1.64 -3.03 0.31
CA TYR A 148 -1.99 -1.90 -0.54
C TYR A 148 -3.25 -2.22 -1.33
N TYR A 149 -4.24 -1.33 -1.25
CA TYR A 149 -5.50 -1.41 -1.99
C TYR A 149 -5.44 -0.49 -3.21
N PHE A 150 -5.99 -0.95 -4.33
CA PHE A 150 -6.06 -0.18 -5.56
C PHE A 150 -7.26 -0.61 -6.41
N GLU A 151 -7.75 0.28 -7.24
CA GLU A 151 -8.84 -0.03 -8.17
C GLU A 151 -8.33 -0.93 -9.29
N LYS A 152 -9.17 -1.84 -9.79
CA LYS A 152 -8.78 -2.83 -10.81
C LYS A 152 -8.26 -2.20 -12.11
N ASN A 153 -8.76 -1.03 -12.47
CA ASN A 153 -8.37 -0.30 -13.67
C ASN A 153 -7.20 0.68 -13.43
N ASN A 154 -6.59 0.67 -12.26
CA ASN A 154 -5.39 1.47 -12.02
C ASN A 154 -4.22 0.89 -12.80
N ASP A 155 -3.49 1.79 -13.47
CA ASP A 155 -2.18 1.49 -14.02
C ASP A 155 -1.14 1.34 -12.90
N PHE A 156 -0.03 0.70 -13.24
CA PHE A 156 1.06 0.47 -12.29
C PHE A 156 1.65 1.78 -11.75
N ASP A 157 1.75 2.83 -12.57
CA ASP A 157 2.32 4.11 -12.14
C ASP A 157 1.45 4.78 -11.06
N SER A 158 0.13 4.76 -11.23
CA SER A 158 -0.81 5.27 -10.23
C SER A 158 -0.73 4.46 -8.93
N PHE A 159 -0.61 3.13 -9.01
CA PHE A 159 -0.38 2.28 -7.85
C PHE A 159 0.94 2.64 -7.15
N LEU A 160 2.03 2.77 -7.92
CA LEU A 160 3.35 3.09 -7.39
C LEU A 160 3.40 4.47 -6.70
N GLN A 161 2.76 5.48 -7.29
CA GLN A 161 2.63 6.81 -6.67
C GLN A 161 1.94 6.74 -5.31
N ASN A 162 0.83 5.99 -5.20
CA ASN A 162 0.09 5.84 -3.95
C ASN A 162 0.94 5.20 -2.84
N ILE A 163 1.68 4.13 -3.15
CA ILE A 163 2.53 3.47 -2.15
C ILE A 163 3.73 4.32 -1.74
N HIS A 164 4.30 5.12 -2.65
CA HIS A 164 5.36 6.08 -2.30
C HIS A 164 4.86 7.19 -1.36
N VAL A 165 3.63 7.66 -1.54
CA VAL A 165 3.01 8.64 -0.63
C VAL A 165 2.89 8.08 0.77
N ILE A 166 2.54 6.81 0.93
CA ILE A 166 2.42 6.14 2.23
C ILE A 166 3.78 6.12 2.94
N LYS A 167 4.87 5.73 2.26
CA LYS A 167 6.23 5.79 2.81
C LYS A 167 6.61 7.21 3.21
N LYS A 168 6.40 8.18 2.32
CA LYS A 168 6.71 9.60 2.57
C LYS A 168 5.97 10.13 3.80
N ASN A 169 4.68 9.81 3.93
CA ASN A 169 3.89 10.24 5.08
C ASN A 169 4.39 9.59 6.38
N TYR A 170 4.75 8.30 6.34
CA TYR A 170 5.32 7.61 7.49
C TYR A 170 6.61 8.29 7.99
N PHE A 171 7.58 8.55 7.12
CA PHE A 171 8.82 9.21 7.53
C PHE A 171 8.63 10.67 7.94
N LYS A 172 7.63 11.37 7.40
CA LYS A 172 7.27 12.72 7.83
C LYS A 172 6.86 12.78 9.31
N GLU A 173 6.22 11.74 9.85
CA GLU A 173 5.89 11.67 11.29
C GLU A 173 7.15 11.66 12.17
N TYR A 174 8.27 11.14 11.66
CA TYR A 174 9.54 11.01 12.37
C TYR A 174 10.60 12.05 11.94
N GLN A 175 10.25 13.06 11.13
CA GLN A 175 11.22 14.02 10.55
C GLN A 175 12.15 14.70 11.56
N ASN A 176 11.69 14.92 12.80
CA ASN A 176 12.46 15.52 13.88
C ASN A 176 13.11 14.49 14.82
N HIS A 177 13.01 13.21 14.52
CA HIS A 177 13.54 12.17 15.38
C HIS A 177 15.08 12.11 15.31
N ARG A 178 15.76 11.92 16.47
CA ARG A 178 17.23 11.90 16.59
C ARG A 178 17.93 10.93 15.62
N LEU A 179 17.29 9.82 15.26
CA LEU A 179 17.88 8.86 14.32
C LEU A 179 17.93 9.41 12.90
N LEU A 180 16.95 10.22 12.46
CA LEU A 180 16.98 10.86 11.13
C LEU A 180 17.94 12.04 11.04
N GLN A 181 18.48 12.54 12.18
CA GLN A 181 19.62 13.47 12.20
C GLN A 181 20.95 12.73 11.95
N LYS A 182 20.99 11.42 12.20
CA LYS A 182 22.19 10.59 12.11
C LYS A 182 22.20 9.67 10.90
N PHE A 183 21.06 9.15 10.51
CA PHE A 183 20.87 8.21 9.42
C PHE A 183 19.84 8.75 8.42
N THR A 184 20.06 8.54 7.14
CA THR A 184 19.07 8.80 6.08
C THR A 184 17.89 7.82 6.20
N GLU A 185 16.76 8.15 5.57
CA GLU A 185 15.62 7.21 5.47
C GLU A 185 16.03 5.85 4.90
N ASN A 186 16.90 5.85 3.87
CA ASN A 186 17.36 4.61 3.24
C ASN A 186 18.25 3.78 4.18
N GLU A 187 19.05 4.40 5.04
CA GLU A 187 19.82 3.70 6.08
C GLU A 187 18.90 3.13 7.16
N ILE A 188 17.84 3.84 7.55
CA ILE A 188 16.81 3.30 8.46
C ILE A 188 16.11 2.10 7.81
N MET A 189 15.72 2.19 6.53
CA MET A 189 15.18 1.04 5.78
C MET A 189 16.18 -0.12 5.72
N THR A 190 17.47 0.17 5.57
CA THR A 190 18.53 -0.85 5.56
C THR A 190 18.60 -1.55 6.92
N ILE A 191 18.67 -0.81 8.04
CA ILE A 191 18.61 -1.38 9.39
C ILE A 191 17.36 -2.25 9.56
N GLY A 192 16.20 -1.75 9.14
CA GLY A 192 14.94 -2.49 9.18
C GLY A 192 15.01 -3.82 8.44
N SER A 193 15.62 -3.83 7.24
CA SER A 193 15.74 -5.04 6.43
C SER A 193 16.64 -6.12 7.08
N LEU A 194 17.65 -5.70 7.83
CA LEU A 194 18.46 -6.61 8.64
C LEU A 194 17.64 -7.22 9.79
N LEU A 195 16.82 -6.41 10.45
CA LEU A 195 15.93 -6.86 11.52
C LEU A 195 14.86 -7.85 11.02
N GLU A 196 14.35 -7.66 9.79
CA GLU A 196 13.39 -8.60 9.19
C GLU A 196 14.01 -9.97 8.93
N LYS A 197 15.30 -10.03 8.68
CA LYS A 197 16.01 -11.29 8.42
C LYS A 197 16.51 -11.99 9.67
N GLU A 198 16.79 -11.26 10.75
CA GLU A 198 17.39 -11.78 11.99
C GLU A 198 16.37 -11.99 13.09
N GLY A 199 15.39 -11.09 13.24
CA GLY A 199 14.52 -11.05 14.43
C GLY A 199 13.33 -11.99 14.37
N LEU A 200 13.07 -12.74 15.44
CA LEU A 200 11.95 -13.67 15.58
C LEU A 200 10.63 -13.00 15.96
N GLY A 201 10.68 -11.83 16.57
CA GLY A 201 9.52 -11.09 17.03
C GLY A 201 9.87 -9.74 17.64
N ILE A 202 8.89 -8.98 18.12
CA ILE A 202 9.07 -7.59 18.57
C ILE A 202 10.16 -7.46 19.64
N LYS A 203 10.12 -8.28 20.70
CA LYS A 203 11.11 -8.21 21.80
C LYS A 203 12.52 -8.52 21.32
N ASP A 204 12.64 -9.43 20.40
CA ASP A 204 13.91 -9.87 19.84
C ASP A 204 14.46 -8.80 18.89
N LYS A 205 13.63 -8.30 17.95
CA LYS A 205 14.00 -7.20 17.05
C LYS A 205 14.46 -5.94 17.80
N ARG A 206 13.84 -5.59 18.95
CA ARG A 206 14.29 -4.46 19.79
C ARG A 206 15.73 -4.63 20.25
N LYS A 207 16.10 -5.81 20.76
CA LYS A 207 17.47 -6.08 21.23
C LYS A 207 18.47 -6.13 20.07
N ILE A 208 18.11 -6.77 18.97
CA ILE A 208 18.98 -6.80 17.78
C ILE A 208 19.16 -5.40 17.21
N SER A 209 18.11 -4.56 17.17
CA SER A 209 18.21 -3.15 16.78
C SER A 209 19.23 -2.40 17.64
N SER A 210 19.18 -2.61 18.97
CA SER A 210 20.17 -2.01 19.88
C SER A 210 21.59 -2.48 19.56
N VAL A 211 21.80 -3.78 19.31
CA VAL A 211 23.14 -4.31 18.93
C VAL A 211 23.63 -3.66 17.63
N ILE A 212 22.78 -3.57 16.59
CA ILE A 212 23.16 -2.94 15.31
C ILE A 212 23.57 -1.49 15.54
N LEU A 213 22.76 -0.70 16.25
CA LEU A 213 23.04 0.72 16.52
C LEU A 213 24.31 0.88 17.36
N ASN A 214 24.53 0.04 18.40
CA ASN A 214 25.71 0.05 19.24
C ASN A 214 26.97 -0.27 18.42
N ARG A 215 26.93 -1.29 17.57
CA ARG A 215 28.07 -1.63 16.69
C ARG A 215 28.38 -0.52 15.70
N LEU A 216 27.37 0.11 15.10
CA LEU A 216 27.57 1.26 14.21
C LEU A 216 28.23 2.43 14.95
N ASN A 217 27.76 2.74 16.18
CA ASN A 217 28.32 3.78 17.03
C ASN A 217 29.79 3.51 17.39
N ASN A 218 30.12 2.25 17.68
CA ASN A 218 31.46 1.81 18.08
C ASN A 218 32.37 1.48 16.86
N LYS A 219 31.93 1.80 15.64
CA LYS A 219 32.65 1.48 14.39
C LYS A 219 33.02 0.00 14.31
N MET A 220 32.14 -0.89 14.76
CA MET A 220 32.29 -2.34 14.67
C MET A 220 31.64 -2.87 13.40
N LYS A 221 32.17 -3.96 12.85
CA LYS A 221 31.52 -4.70 11.74
C LYS A 221 30.22 -5.32 12.22
N LEU A 222 29.16 -5.28 11.38
CA LEU A 222 27.85 -5.82 11.79
C LEU A 222 27.84 -7.35 11.85
N GLN A 223 28.58 -8.05 10.98
CA GLN A 223 28.73 -9.50 10.95
C GLN A 223 27.39 -10.24 10.95
N ILE A 224 26.50 -9.86 10.03
CA ILE A 224 25.15 -10.40 9.88
C ILE A 224 25.13 -11.39 8.73
N ASP A 225 24.79 -12.65 9.01
CA ASP A 225 24.78 -13.76 8.04
C ASP A 225 23.84 -13.48 6.85
N ALA A 226 22.70 -12.86 7.09
CA ALA A 226 21.73 -12.52 6.05
C ALA A 226 22.32 -11.63 4.95
N THR A 227 23.30 -10.77 5.28
CA THR A 227 23.98 -9.92 4.29
C THR A 227 24.91 -10.70 3.39
N VAL A 228 25.53 -11.76 3.90
CA VAL A 228 26.36 -12.68 3.12
C VAL A 228 25.50 -13.56 2.22
N ILE A 229 24.36 -14.05 2.75
CA ILE A 229 23.38 -14.80 1.94
C ILE A 229 22.88 -13.92 0.79
N TYR A 230 22.54 -12.65 1.08
CA TYR A 230 22.15 -11.71 0.03
C TYR A 230 23.26 -11.51 -1.01
N ALA A 231 24.50 -11.34 -0.57
CA ALA A 231 25.66 -11.18 -1.45
C ALA A 231 25.86 -12.40 -2.39
N LEU A 232 25.59 -13.62 -1.91
CA LEU A 232 25.70 -14.85 -2.69
C LEU A 232 24.53 -15.07 -3.65
N THR A 233 23.35 -14.59 -3.31
CA THR A 233 22.10 -14.93 -4.00
C THR A 233 21.49 -13.75 -4.75
N ASN A 234 21.97 -12.54 -4.47
CA ASN A 234 21.39 -11.27 -4.89
C ASN A 234 19.88 -11.15 -4.53
N GLY A 235 19.47 -11.83 -3.46
CA GLY A 235 18.08 -11.90 -3.03
C GLY A 235 17.15 -12.78 -3.88
N ASN A 236 17.66 -13.41 -4.95
CA ASN A 236 16.86 -14.12 -5.95
C ASN A 236 16.42 -15.52 -5.51
N TYR A 237 17.14 -16.14 -4.59
CA TYR A 237 16.81 -17.48 -4.09
C TYR A 237 17.28 -17.67 -2.65
N ASN A 238 16.74 -18.69 -1.98
CA ASN A 238 17.21 -19.10 -0.66
C ASN A 238 18.46 -19.94 -0.80
N LEU A 239 19.45 -19.72 0.07
CA LEU A 239 20.63 -20.58 0.13
C LEU A 239 20.22 -21.95 0.71
N ASN A 240 20.29 -23.02 -0.10
CA ASN A 240 19.87 -24.37 0.28
C ASN A 240 20.90 -25.14 1.12
N ARG A 241 21.88 -24.45 1.70
CA ARG A 241 22.93 -24.97 2.57
C ARG A 241 23.25 -23.98 3.68
N LYS A 242 23.93 -24.42 4.70
CA LYS A 242 24.51 -23.53 5.71
C LYS A 242 25.62 -22.67 5.12
N LEU A 243 25.82 -21.49 5.67
CA LEU A 243 26.99 -20.67 5.35
C LEU A 243 28.27 -21.38 5.75
N LEU A 244 29.27 -21.32 4.88
CA LEU A 244 30.61 -21.80 5.13
C LEU A 244 31.51 -20.63 5.58
N LEU A 245 32.62 -20.96 6.25
CA LEU A 245 33.61 -19.96 6.63
C LEU A 245 34.24 -19.24 5.42
N SER A 246 34.31 -19.93 4.26
CA SER A 246 34.71 -19.33 2.99
C SER A 246 33.75 -18.26 2.49
N ASP A 247 32.44 -18.47 2.68
CA ASP A 247 31.41 -17.51 2.25
C ASP A 247 31.55 -16.16 2.99
N LEU A 248 31.95 -16.20 4.28
CA LEU A 248 32.17 -14.99 5.07
C LEU A 248 33.32 -14.11 4.56
N LYS A 249 34.15 -14.64 3.67
CA LYS A 249 35.33 -13.96 3.10
C LYS A 249 35.09 -13.36 1.72
N ILE A 250 33.92 -13.58 1.11
CA ILE A 250 33.62 -13.07 -0.23
C ILE A 250 33.80 -11.55 -0.32
N ASP A 251 34.34 -11.11 -1.45
CA ASP A 251 34.51 -9.68 -1.73
C ASP A 251 33.25 -9.13 -2.38
N HIS A 252 32.33 -8.66 -1.55
CA HIS A 252 31.05 -8.12 -2.00
C HIS A 252 30.61 -6.97 -1.09
N PRO A 253 30.12 -5.82 -1.62
CA PRO A 253 29.75 -4.64 -0.81
C PRO A 253 28.73 -4.92 0.30
N PHE A 254 27.87 -5.92 0.13
CA PHE A 254 26.90 -6.32 1.15
C PHE A 254 27.52 -7.16 2.28
N ASN A 255 28.76 -7.66 2.15
CA ASN A 255 29.36 -8.51 3.18
C ASN A 255 29.78 -7.73 4.44
N THR A 256 28.93 -7.72 5.45
CA THR A 256 29.19 -7.03 6.74
C THR A 256 30.21 -7.73 7.64
N TYR A 257 30.75 -8.91 7.27
CA TYR A 257 31.94 -9.50 7.87
C TYR A 257 33.23 -8.87 7.34
N LYS A 258 33.19 -8.38 6.09
CA LYS A 258 34.37 -7.78 5.44
C LYS A 258 34.37 -6.27 5.56
N TYR A 259 33.23 -5.63 5.33
CA TYR A 259 33.09 -4.19 5.30
C TYR A 259 32.44 -3.65 6.59
N TYR A 260 32.83 -2.44 6.96
CA TYR A 260 32.26 -1.70 8.10
C TYR A 260 30.99 -0.95 7.67
N GLY A 261 30.12 -0.70 8.64
CA GLY A 261 28.89 0.06 8.42
C GLY A 261 27.73 -0.79 7.87
N LEU A 262 26.73 -0.10 7.37
CA LEU A 262 25.56 -0.71 6.74
C LEU A 262 25.88 -1.22 5.34
N PRO A 263 25.19 -2.26 4.83
CA PRO A 263 25.23 -2.60 3.43
C PRO A 263 24.68 -1.44 2.59
N PRO A 264 25.00 -1.38 1.26
CA PRO A 264 24.70 -0.23 0.41
C PRO A 264 23.20 0.10 0.29
N ARG A 265 22.33 -0.90 0.46
CA ARG A 265 20.86 -0.75 0.43
C ARG A 265 20.19 -1.89 1.22
N PRO A 266 18.87 -1.81 1.45
CA PRO A 266 18.13 -2.88 2.11
C PRO A 266 18.24 -4.23 1.38
N ILE A 267 18.11 -5.33 2.12
CA ILE A 267 18.18 -6.71 1.60
C ILE A 267 16.81 -7.42 1.55
N SER A 268 15.76 -6.74 1.99
CA SER A 268 14.38 -7.19 1.96
C SER A 268 13.42 -6.02 2.16
N TYR A 269 12.13 -6.22 1.88
CA TYR A 269 11.09 -5.26 2.24
C TYR A 269 10.87 -5.22 3.74
N VAL A 270 10.63 -4.01 4.27
CA VAL A 270 10.55 -3.71 5.71
C VAL A 270 9.14 -3.31 6.09
N GLY A 271 8.59 -3.92 7.13
CA GLY A 271 7.27 -3.58 7.65
C GLY A 271 7.29 -2.38 8.60
N LYS A 272 6.13 -1.69 8.69
CA LYS A 272 5.94 -0.53 9.57
C LYS A 272 6.31 -0.84 11.02
N LYS A 273 5.87 -1.99 11.55
CA LYS A 273 6.17 -2.42 12.93
C LYS A 273 7.67 -2.52 13.22
N THR A 274 8.47 -2.95 12.25
CA THR A 274 9.92 -3.04 12.42
C THR A 274 10.56 -1.65 12.39
N LEU A 275 10.07 -0.74 11.54
CA LEU A 275 10.51 0.65 11.55
C LEU A 275 10.15 1.35 12.88
N ASP A 276 8.94 1.13 13.41
CA ASP A 276 8.52 1.66 14.71
C ASP A 276 9.45 1.17 15.85
N ILE A 277 9.91 -0.09 15.79
CA ILE A 277 10.89 -0.64 16.75
C ILE A 277 12.20 0.15 16.71
N ILE A 278 12.68 0.51 15.53
CA ILE A 278 13.93 1.30 15.38
C ILE A 278 13.75 2.68 15.99
N PHE A 279 12.64 3.37 15.67
CA PHE A 279 12.37 4.71 16.20
C PHE A 279 12.08 4.73 17.72
N GLN A 280 11.47 3.65 18.27
CA GLN A 280 11.28 3.54 19.72
C GLN A 280 12.59 3.42 20.53
N THR A 281 13.71 3.20 19.86
CA THR A 281 15.07 3.13 20.44
C THR A 281 15.15 2.40 21.79
N TYR A 282 15.31 1.08 21.71
CA TYR A 282 15.55 0.25 22.91
C TYR A 282 17.03 0.28 23.26
N GLU A 283 17.41 1.01 24.31
CA GLU A 283 18.81 1.20 24.69
C GLU A 283 19.31 0.02 25.55
N THR A 284 20.40 -0.59 25.15
CA THR A 284 21.15 -1.61 25.89
C THR A 284 22.62 -1.48 25.59
N ASP A 285 23.48 -2.14 26.39
CA ASP A 285 24.91 -2.23 26.14
C ASP A 285 25.30 -3.46 25.30
N PHE A 286 24.31 -4.20 24.76
CA PHE A 286 24.59 -5.41 23.99
C PHE A 286 25.37 -5.10 22.70
N LEU A 287 26.43 -5.90 22.49
CA LEU A 287 27.26 -5.86 21.29
C LEU A 287 27.26 -7.17 20.51
N PHE A 288 26.87 -8.28 21.15
CA PHE A 288 26.93 -9.63 20.56
C PHE A 288 25.60 -10.37 20.79
N TYR A 289 25.26 -11.23 19.84
CA TYR A 289 24.16 -12.18 19.98
C TYR A 289 24.43 -13.44 19.16
N PHE A 290 23.76 -14.54 19.51
CA PHE A 290 23.67 -15.75 18.70
C PHE A 290 22.33 -16.42 18.93
N PHE A 291 21.86 -17.18 17.94
CA PHE A 291 20.62 -17.92 18.06
C PHE A 291 20.83 -19.27 18.77
N ASN A 292 20.10 -19.50 19.85
CA ASN A 292 20.08 -20.77 20.59
C ASN A 292 18.87 -21.59 20.14
N ASN A 293 19.10 -22.65 19.32
CA ASN A 293 18.04 -23.49 18.79
C ASN A 293 17.27 -24.26 19.88
N SER A 294 17.94 -24.67 20.98
CA SER A 294 17.29 -25.42 22.07
C SER A 294 16.29 -24.55 22.84
N LEU A 295 16.58 -23.26 22.97
CA LEU A 295 15.72 -22.30 23.65
C LEU A 295 14.83 -21.51 22.68
N ASN A 296 14.99 -21.70 21.39
CA ASN A 296 14.32 -20.96 20.31
C ASN A 296 14.32 -19.45 20.51
N ARG A 297 15.50 -18.88 20.88
CA ARG A 297 15.68 -17.44 21.13
C ARG A 297 17.12 -17.00 20.93
N HIS A 298 17.32 -15.70 20.73
CA HIS A 298 18.65 -15.11 20.75
C HIS A 298 19.15 -14.92 22.18
N ILE A 299 20.46 -15.16 22.36
CA ILE A 299 21.22 -14.89 23.60
C ILE A 299 22.12 -13.70 23.34
N PHE A 300 22.02 -12.69 24.20
CA PHE A 300 22.72 -11.44 24.07
C PHE A 300 23.87 -11.32 25.06
N SER A 301 24.93 -10.56 24.72
CA SER A 301 26.10 -10.35 25.55
C SER A 301 26.66 -8.95 25.31
N ILE A 302 27.31 -8.38 26.34
CA ILE A 302 27.94 -7.06 26.29
C ILE A 302 29.38 -7.19 25.81
N THR A 303 30.14 -8.16 26.35
CA THR A 303 31.55 -8.36 26.01
C THR A 303 31.76 -9.60 25.14
N PHE A 304 32.87 -9.65 24.42
CA PHE A 304 33.23 -10.82 23.61
C PHE A 304 33.54 -12.05 24.48
N GLU A 305 34.14 -11.87 25.64
CA GLU A 305 34.41 -12.94 26.59
C GLU A 305 33.11 -13.57 27.09
N GLU A 306 32.13 -12.78 27.45
CA GLU A 306 30.80 -13.24 27.85
C GLU A 306 30.11 -13.99 26.70
N HIS A 307 30.19 -13.44 25.48
CA HIS A 307 29.64 -14.07 24.27
C HIS A 307 30.28 -15.46 24.04
N LYS A 308 31.61 -15.55 24.07
CA LYS A 308 32.36 -16.80 23.90
C LYS A 308 31.99 -17.84 24.96
N ARG A 309 31.88 -17.43 26.22
CA ARG A 309 31.49 -18.29 27.34
C ARG A 309 30.10 -18.89 27.09
N LYS A 310 29.07 -18.03 26.85
CA LYS A 310 27.69 -18.45 26.59
C LYS A 310 27.57 -19.34 25.36
N LEU A 311 28.32 -19.06 24.30
CA LEU A 311 28.34 -19.87 23.08
C LEU A 311 28.97 -21.24 23.33
N ASN A 312 30.04 -21.34 24.11
CA ASN A 312 30.65 -22.63 24.49
C ASN A 312 29.72 -23.45 25.37
N GLU A 313 29.08 -22.85 26.37
CA GLU A 313 28.06 -23.50 27.20
C GLU A 313 26.93 -24.12 26.33
N TYR A 314 26.45 -23.37 25.32
CA TYR A 314 25.44 -23.89 24.38
C TYR A 314 25.95 -25.03 23.52
N ARG A 315 27.21 -24.98 23.05
CA ARG A 315 27.81 -26.06 22.24
C ARG A 315 28.05 -27.34 23.01
N ASN A 316 28.36 -27.21 24.30
CA ASN A 316 28.60 -28.39 25.18
C ASN A 316 27.30 -29.06 25.66
N GLN A 317 26.13 -28.38 25.46
CA GLN A 317 24.79 -28.96 25.76
C GLN A 317 24.19 -29.75 24.58
N LYS A 318 24.86 -29.75 23.42
CA LYS A 318 24.50 -30.54 22.23
C LYS A 318 25.24 -31.84 22.19
#